data_68bab5431b4bb3cc4b38dce590a19298
#
_entry.id   68bab5431b4bb3cc4b38dce590a19298
#
_cell.length_a   1.000
_cell.length_b   1.000
_cell.length_c   1.000
_cell.angle_alpha   90.00
_cell.angle_beta   90.00
_cell.angle_gamma   90.00
#
_symmetry.space_group_name_H-M   'P 1'
#
loop_
_entity.id
_entity.type
_entity.pdbx_description
1 polymer ?
#
loop_
_entity_poly.entity_id
_entity_poly.type
_entity_poly.pdbx_seq_one_letter_code
_entity_poly.pdbx_strand_id
1 'polypeptide(L)'
;MIPLKSDNPLASFPIVNILLIAANLMAFFYELSLSPRAGNRLVYEFGLIPARFGMLIAPTRHAHAALIPTVLSLLTCMFLHAGWLHILGNMLFLWVFGGSVEDRMGHFAYLIFYLFCGLGAGVAHMAFNWGSTVPTIGASGAISGVMGAYIVLFPRSRILTLVPLLILFFFWRIPAVLMLGYWFVIQFLSGLNALGGGGDQGGVAVWAHIGGFVLGAILVLTLGLRRPTRARAA
;
A
#
# COMPACT_ATOMS: atom_id res chain seq x y z
N MET A 1 -9.00 13.07 6.90
CA MET A 1 -9.55 12.07 7.84
C MET A 1 -8.47 11.07 8.18
N ILE A 2 -8.14 10.89 9.48
CA ILE A 2 -7.03 10.03 9.93
C ILE A 2 -7.65 8.87 10.71
N PRO A 3 -7.53 7.60 10.23
CA PRO A 3 -8.05 6.44 10.93
C PRO A 3 -7.19 6.14 12.17
N LEU A 4 -7.83 5.88 13.30
CA LEU A 4 -7.12 5.60 14.55
C LEU A 4 -7.31 4.17 15.04
N LYS A 5 -8.52 3.62 14.86
CA LYS A 5 -8.85 2.28 15.36
C LYS A 5 -10.06 1.71 14.63
N SER A 6 -9.99 0.43 14.27
CA SER A 6 -11.13 -0.39 13.84
C SER A 6 -11.90 -0.90 15.05
N ASP A 7 -13.21 -1.06 14.94
CA ASP A 7 -14.05 -1.68 15.96
C ASP A 7 -14.15 -3.21 15.82
N ASN A 8 -13.49 -3.80 14.82
CA ASN A 8 -13.43 -5.25 14.66
C ASN A 8 -12.57 -5.87 15.77
N PRO A 9 -13.11 -6.75 16.59
CA PRO A 9 -12.32 -7.53 17.52
C PRO A 9 -11.45 -8.54 16.76
N LEU A 10 -10.21 -8.71 17.20
CA LEU A 10 -9.31 -9.73 16.65
C LEU A 10 -9.44 -11.01 17.48
N ALA A 11 -9.59 -12.15 16.81
CA ALA A 11 -9.60 -13.47 17.43
C ALA A 11 -8.18 -14.04 17.58
N SER A 12 -7.24 -13.58 16.74
CA SER A 12 -5.82 -13.97 16.78
C SER A 12 -4.90 -12.77 16.84
N PHE A 13 -3.69 -12.96 17.39
CA PHE A 13 -2.68 -11.91 17.40
C PHE A 13 -2.11 -11.70 15.99
N PRO A 14 -2.07 -10.47 15.44
CA PRO A 14 -1.72 -10.20 14.05
C PRO A 14 -0.19 -10.18 13.84
N ILE A 15 0.45 -11.36 13.92
CA ILE A 15 1.90 -11.53 13.92
C ILE A 15 2.52 -10.97 12.63
N VAL A 16 1.98 -11.34 11.46
CA VAL A 16 2.54 -10.94 10.17
C VAL A 16 2.38 -9.44 9.95
N ASN A 17 1.25 -8.87 10.33
CA ASN A 17 1.03 -7.43 10.24
C ASN A 17 2.06 -6.65 11.08
N ILE A 18 2.33 -7.11 12.30
CA ILE A 18 3.36 -6.52 13.17
C ILE A 18 4.75 -6.68 12.57
N LEU A 19 5.08 -7.86 12.04
CA LEU A 19 6.38 -8.08 11.39
C LEU A 19 6.57 -7.21 10.15
N LEU A 20 5.52 -6.99 9.34
CA LEU A 20 5.56 -6.07 8.20
C LEU A 20 5.79 -4.62 8.67
N ILE A 21 5.12 -4.18 9.73
CA ILE A 21 5.36 -2.86 10.33
C ILE A 21 6.81 -2.76 10.83
N ALA A 22 7.30 -3.76 11.55
CA ALA A 22 8.67 -3.77 12.05
C ALA A 22 9.71 -3.74 10.92
N ALA A 23 9.49 -4.51 9.84
CA ALA A 23 10.38 -4.53 8.67
C ALA A 23 10.45 -3.16 7.99
N ASN A 24 9.31 -2.48 7.82
CA ASN A 24 9.26 -1.14 7.26
C ASN A 24 9.98 -0.11 8.15
N LEU A 25 9.77 -0.18 9.47
CA LEU A 25 10.46 0.70 10.42
C LEU A 25 11.98 0.45 10.41
N MET A 26 12.42 -0.81 10.39
CA MET A 26 13.85 -1.14 10.31
C MET A 26 14.49 -0.62 9.02
N ALA A 27 13.83 -0.81 7.87
CA ALA A 27 14.30 -0.26 6.60
C ALA A 27 14.40 1.27 6.66
N PHE A 28 13.39 1.94 7.20
CA PHE A 28 13.39 3.40 7.33
C PHE A 28 14.49 3.92 8.27
N PHE A 29 14.73 3.28 9.41
CA PHE A 29 15.84 3.66 10.28
C PHE A 29 17.20 3.43 9.63
N TYR A 30 17.32 2.39 8.80
CA TYR A 30 18.52 2.22 7.96
C TYR A 30 18.66 3.38 6.96
N GLU A 31 17.58 3.76 6.25
CA GLU A 31 17.59 4.93 5.34
C GLU A 31 18.05 6.21 6.06
N LEU A 32 17.55 6.47 7.28
CA LEU A 32 17.95 7.63 8.09
C LEU A 32 19.41 7.61 8.52
N SER A 33 20.05 6.44 8.62
CA SER A 33 21.46 6.32 8.98
C SER A 33 22.43 6.67 7.84
N LEU A 34 21.90 6.76 6.62
CA LEU A 34 22.69 7.00 5.42
C LEU A 34 22.97 8.50 5.20
N SER A 35 24.10 8.81 4.58
CA SER A 35 24.31 10.16 4.05
C SER A 35 23.31 10.48 2.94
N PRO A 36 22.99 11.75 2.65
CA PRO A 36 22.03 12.12 1.60
C PRO A 36 22.36 11.50 0.23
N ARG A 37 23.64 11.39 -0.11
CA ARG A 37 24.07 10.75 -1.37
C ARG A 37 23.82 9.25 -1.37
N ALA A 38 24.09 8.57 -0.27
CA ALA A 38 23.86 7.13 -0.13
C ALA A 38 22.36 6.81 -0.09
N GLY A 39 21.55 7.61 0.59
CA GLY A 39 20.10 7.48 0.61
C GLY A 39 19.48 7.64 -0.79
N ASN A 40 19.88 8.67 -1.54
CA ASN A 40 19.45 8.84 -2.92
C ASN A 40 19.84 7.64 -3.79
N ARG A 41 21.07 7.13 -3.66
CA ARG A 41 21.51 5.92 -4.37
C ARG A 41 20.62 4.72 -4.03
N LEU A 42 20.33 4.50 -2.75
CA LEU A 42 19.45 3.41 -2.29
C LEU A 42 18.07 3.50 -2.95
N VAL A 43 17.45 4.69 -2.95
CA VAL A 43 16.13 4.92 -3.58
C VAL A 43 16.17 4.64 -5.08
N TYR A 44 17.21 5.09 -5.78
CA TYR A 44 17.36 4.79 -7.21
C TYR A 44 17.67 3.32 -7.49
N GLU A 45 18.37 2.62 -6.61
CA GLU A 45 18.73 1.20 -6.79
C GLU A 45 17.56 0.27 -6.50
N PHE A 46 16.81 0.51 -5.41
CA PHE A 46 15.78 -0.38 -4.88
C PHE A 46 14.33 0.14 -5.09
N GLY A 47 14.14 1.38 -5.51
CA GLY A 47 12.84 1.94 -5.88
C GLY A 47 12.38 1.45 -7.25
N LEU A 48 11.08 1.40 -7.43
CA LEU A 48 10.45 1.03 -8.70
C LEU A 48 10.57 2.19 -9.70
N ILE A 49 11.32 1.99 -10.78
CA ILE A 49 11.48 2.96 -11.88
C ILE A 49 10.86 2.36 -13.14
N PRO A 50 9.67 2.84 -13.59
CA PRO A 50 8.96 2.27 -14.72
C PRO A 50 9.79 2.19 -16.01
N ALA A 51 10.55 3.23 -16.33
CA ALA A 51 11.39 3.27 -17.55
C ALA A 51 12.42 2.14 -17.63
N ARG A 52 12.88 1.58 -16.50
CA ARG A 52 13.81 0.45 -16.49
C ARG A 52 13.21 -0.82 -17.04
N PHE A 53 11.90 -1.03 -16.89
CA PHE A 53 11.21 -2.19 -17.46
C PHE A 53 11.14 -2.11 -18.98
N GLY A 54 11.01 -0.91 -19.55
CA GLY A 54 11.13 -0.70 -20.99
C GLY A 54 12.49 -1.12 -21.56
N MET A 55 13.57 -0.88 -20.80
CA MET A 55 14.92 -1.29 -21.19
C MET A 55 15.11 -2.83 -21.20
N LEU A 56 14.35 -3.58 -20.39
CA LEU A 56 14.43 -5.05 -20.37
C LEU A 56 13.83 -5.68 -21.63
N ILE A 57 12.91 -5.00 -22.28
CA ILE A 57 12.25 -5.45 -23.53
C ILE A 57 13.13 -5.10 -24.73
N ALA A 58 14.01 -4.09 -24.62
CA ALA A 58 14.93 -3.73 -25.68
C ALA A 58 16.06 -4.78 -25.80
N PRO A 59 16.42 -5.21 -27.02
CA PRO A 59 17.45 -6.22 -27.24
C PRO A 59 18.86 -5.64 -27.03
N THR A 60 19.21 -5.27 -25.79
CA THR A 60 20.53 -4.71 -25.45
C THR A 60 21.34 -5.69 -24.62
N ARG A 61 22.68 -5.68 -24.80
CA ARG A 61 23.60 -6.53 -23.99
C ARG A 61 23.49 -6.27 -22.46
N HIS A 62 23.01 -5.11 -22.07
CA HIS A 62 22.87 -4.73 -20.65
C HIS A 62 21.53 -5.15 -20.03
N ALA A 63 20.55 -5.60 -20.84
CA ALA A 63 19.24 -6.02 -20.34
C ALA A 63 19.34 -7.17 -19.34
N HIS A 64 20.20 -8.16 -19.59
CA HIS A 64 20.40 -9.30 -18.68
C HIS A 64 20.99 -8.91 -17.33
N ALA A 65 21.96 -8.00 -17.29
CA ALA A 65 22.56 -7.54 -16.02
C ALA A 65 21.58 -6.69 -15.20
N ALA A 66 20.66 -5.98 -15.85
CA ALA A 66 19.65 -5.14 -15.21
C ALA A 66 18.39 -5.92 -14.78
N LEU A 67 18.17 -7.14 -15.30
CA LEU A 67 16.94 -7.89 -15.11
C LEU A 67 16.62 -8.12 -13.62
N ILE A 68 17.53 -8.75 -12.89
CA ILE A 68 17.29 -9.12 -11.49
C ILE A 68 17.04 -7.88 -10.61
N PRO A 69 17.91 -6.84 -10.62
CA PRO A 69 17.67 -5.64 -9.84
C PRO A 69 16.35 -4.95 -10.19
N THR A 70 16.00 -4.87 -11.48
CA THR A 70 14.78 -4.22 -11.93
C THR A 70 13.54 -4.98 -11.48
N VAL A 71 13.51 -6.31 -11.58
CA VAL A 71 12.37 -7.12 -11.12
C VAL A 71 12.26 -7.09 -9.60
N LEU A 72 13.39 -7.17 -8.88
CA LEU A 72 13.40 -7.08 -7.42
C LEU A 72 12.88 -5.73 -6.92
N SER A 73 13.03 -4.64 -7.70
CA SER A 73 12.52 -3.32 -7.29
C SER A 73 11.00 -3.28 -7.10
N LEU A 74 10.24 -4.18 -7.74
CA LEU A 74 8.81 -4.35 -7.46
C LEU A 74 8.52 -4.75 -6.01
N LEU A 75 9.44 -5.48 -5.39
CA LEU A 75 9.32 -5.91 -4.00
C LEU A 75 9.99 -4.94 -3.04
N THR A 76 11.23 -4.54 -3.36
CA THR A 76 12.05 -3.72 -2.45
C THR A 76 11.50 -2.31 -2.28
N CYS A 77 10.88 -1.73 -3.32
CA CYS A 77 10.25 -0.42 -3.24
C CYS A 77 9.18 -0.33 -2.15
N MET A 78 8.55 -1.45 -1.79
CA MET A 78 7.49 -1.50 -0.77
C MET A 78 8.00 -1.20 0.65
N PHE A 79 9.31 -1.25 0.88
CA PHE A 79 9.92 -1.07 2.21
C PHE A 79 10.64 0.27 2.36
N LEU A 80 10.82 1.05 1.29
CA LEU A 80 11.47 2.35 1.30
C LEU A 80 10.47 3.48 1.54
N HIS A 81 10.88 4.55 2.22
CA HIS A 81 9.99 5.66 2.56
C HIS A 81 10.69 7.03 2.45
N ALA A 82 10.02 7.99 1.82
CA ALA A 82 10.58 9.32 1.55
C ALA A 82 10.71 10.24 2.80
N GLY A 83 10.18 9.83 3.96
CA GLY A 83 10.26 10.62 5.19
C GLY A 83 9.20 10.25 6.22
N TRP A 84 9.25 10.95 7.36
CA TRP A 84 8.46 10.62 8.55
C TRP A 84 6.95 10.56 8.30
N LEU A 85 6.36 11.54 7.63
CA LEU A 85 4.92 11.54 7.37
C LEU A 85 4.51 10.38 6.47
N HIS A 86 5.38 9.98 5.53
CA HIS A 86 5.12 8.87 4.62
C HIS A 86 5.10 7.55 5.38
N ILE A 87 6.12 7.26 6.19
CA ILE A 87 6.14 5.99 6.95
C ILE A 87 5.07 5.96 8.04
N LEU A 88 4.89 7.04 8.80
CA LEU A 88 3.88 7.09 9.86
C LEU A 88 2.47 6.89 9.30
N GLY A 89 2.17 7.52 8.16
CA GLY A 89 0.91 7.30 7.46
C GLY A 89 0.72 5.84 7.06
N ASN A 90 1.72 5.24 6.41
CA ASN A 90 1.67 3.84 5.99
C ASN A 90 1.49 2.90 7.19
N MET A 91 2.28 3.05 8.24
CA MET A 91 2.20 2.18 9.41
C MET A 91 0.88 2.35 10.17
N LEU A 92 0.34 3.56 10.22
CA LEU A 92 -0.98 3.80 10.82
C LEU A 92 -2.09 3.05 10.06
N PHE A 93 -2.11 3.17 8.74
CA PHE A 93 -3.12 2.46 7.94
C PHE A 93 -2.95 0.95 8.03
N LEU A 94 -1.72 0.45 7.97
CA LEU A 94 -1.42 -0.97 8.12
C LEU A 94 -1.84 -1.49 9.52
N TRP A 95 -1.58 -0.71 10.57
CA TRP A 95 -2.01 -1.02 11.93
C TRP A 95 -3.53 -1.11 12.08
N VAL A 96 -4.25 -0.14 11.51
CA VAL A 96 -5.72 -0.06 11.67
C VAL A 96 -6.45 -1.15 10.89
N PHE A 97 -5.99 -1.48 9.68
CA PHE A 97 -6.72 -2.36 8.77
C PHE A 97 -6.12 -3.76 8.65
N GLY A 98 -4.79 -3.88 8.76
CA GLY A 98 -4.07 -5.11 8.47
C GLY A 98 -4.41 -6.26 9.40
N GLY A 99 -4.48 -6.00 10.71
CA GLY A 99 -4.77 -7.03 11.69
C GLY A 99 -6.11 -7.74 11.47
N SER A 100 -7.16 -6.99 11.11
CA SER A 100 -8.47 -7.59 10.81
C SER A 100 -8.45 -8.46 9.54
N VAL A 101 -7.68 -8.04 8.53
CA VAL A 101 -7.55 -8.81 7.28
C VAL A 101 -6.72 -10.07 7.52
N GLU A 102 -5.63 -9.96 8.30
CA GLU A 102 -4.81 -11.11 8.71
C GLU A 102 -5.61 -12.12 9.51
N ASP A 103 -6.37 -11.66 10.51
CA ASP A 103 -7.22 -12.53 11.34
C ASP A 103 -8.25 -13.30 10.49
N ARG A 104 -8.72 -12.69 9.41
CA ARG A 104 -9.67 -13.31 8.48
C ARG A 104 -9.03 -14.30 7.53
N MET A 105 -7.81 -14.04 7.04
CA MET A 105 -7.12 -14.86 6.05
C MET A 105 -6.22 -15.93 6.69
N GLY A 106 -5.74 -15.69 7.91
CA GLY A 106 -4.64 -16.40 8.54
C GLY A 106 -3.29 -15.83 8.13
N HIS A 107 -2.27 -16.06 8.95
CA HIS A 107 -0.96 -15.42 8.87
C HIS A 107 -0.27 -15.59 7.51
N PHE A 108 -0.14 -16.84 7.05
CA PHE A 108 0.58 -17.14 5.81
C PHE A 108 -0.13 -16.60 4.56
N ALA A 109 -1.45 -16.79 4.48
CA ALA A 109 -2.22 -16.29 3.35
C ALA A 109 -2.22 -14.75 3.31
N TYR A 110 -2.24 -14.09 4.46
CA TYR A 110 -2.13 -12.63 4.55
C TYR A 110 -0.78 -12.12 4.05
N LEU A 111 0.33 -12.78 4.39
CA LEU A 111 1.65 -12.41 3.87
C LEU A 111 1.70 -12.47 2.34
N ILE A 112 1.25 -13.60 1.77
CA ILE A 112 1.19 -13.76 0.31
C ILE A 112 0.28 -12.70 -0.31
N PHE A 113 -0.89 -12.48 0.27
CA PHE A 113 -1.84 -11.47 -0.18
C PHE A 113 -1.24 -10.06 -0.19
N TYR A 114 -0.58 -9.67 0.91
CA TYR A 114 0.07 -8.36 1.03
C TYR A 114 1.13 -8.15 -0.06
N LEU A 115 2.04 -9.12 -0.21
CA LEU A 115 3.10 -9.07 -1.22
C LEU A 115 2.52 -9.04 -2.64
N PHE A 116 1.52 -9.87 -2.92
CA PHE A 116 0.87 -9.92 -4.22
C PHE A 116 0.14 -8.61 -4.56
N CYS A 117 -0.56 -8.00 -3.60
CA CYS A 117 -1.17 -6.69 -3.77
C CYS A 117 -0.12 -5.60 -4.05
N GLY A 118 1.04 -5.64 -3.38
CA GLY A 118 2.12 -4.70 -3.63
C GLY A 118 2.73 -4.84 -5.03
N LEU A 119 2.98 -6.07 -5.46
CA LEU A 119 3.45 -6.35 -6.83
C LEU A 119 2.44 -5.86 -7.87
N GLY A 120 1.15 -6.18 -7.69
CA GLY A 120 0.08 -5.74 -8.58
C GLY A 120 -0.09 -4.22 -8.60
N ALA A 121 0.08 -3.56 -7.46
CA ALA A 121 0.10 -2.10 -7.36
C ALA A 121 1.26 -1.49 -8.17
N GLY A 122 2.46 -2.07 -8.07
CA GLY A 122 3.62 -1.68 -8.88
C GLY A 122 3.37 -1.84 -10.38
N VAL A 123 2.77 -2.96 -10.79
CA VAL A 123 2.39 -3.21 -12.20
C VAL A 123 1.37 -2.17 -12.67
N ALA A 124 0.34 -1.89 -11.86
CA ALA A 124 -0.65 -0.87 -12.19
C ALA A 124 -0.01 0.53 -12.33
N HIS A 125 0.91 0.88 -11.42
CA HIS A 125 1.65 2.14 -11.52
C HIS A 125 2.46 2.24 -12.81
N MET A 126 3.19 1.18 -13.17
CA MET A 126 3.96 1.13 -14.42
C MET A 126 3.08 1.28 -15.66
N ALA A 127 1.88 0.68 -15.68
CA ALA A 127 0.99 0.75 -16.84
C ALA A 127 0.58 2.20 -17.18
N PHE A 128 0.45 3.07 -16.19
CA PHE A 128 0.09 4.48 -16.38
C PHE A 128 1.30 5.43 -16.42
N ASN A 129 2.50 4.95 -16.08
CA ASN A 129 3.71 5.78 -15.96
C ASN A 129 4.92 5.14 -16.66
N TRP A 130 4.71 4.39 -17.74
CA TRP A 130 5.71 3.52 -18.38
C TRP A 130 7.05 4.19 -18.69
N GLY A 131 7.05 5.46 -19.11
CA GLY A 131 8.26 6.23 -19.41
C GLY A 131 8.89 6.97 -18.24
N SER A 132 8.30 6.88 -17.03
CA SER A 132 8.79 7.63 -15.87
C SER A 132 10.15 7.13 -15.39
N THR A 133 11.08 8.07 -15.19
CA THR A 133 12.39 7.83 -14.59
C THR A 133 12.41 8.14 -13.08
N VAL A 134 11.27 8.57 -12.53
CA VAL A 134 11.14 8.90 -11.10
C VAL A 134 10.95 7.61 -10.30
N PRO A 135 11.78 7.37 -9.26
CA PRO A 135 11.61 6.22 -8.39
C PRO A 135 10.31 6.31 -7.60
N THR A 136 9.55 5.23 -7.61
CA THR A 136 8.35 5.06 -6.76
C THR A 136 8.72 4.17 -5.59
N ILE A 137 8.39 4.60 -4.36
CA ILE A 137 8.69 3.91 -3.10
C ILE A 137 7.49 4.00 -2.15
N GLY A 138 7.38 3.03 -1.25
CA GLY A 138 6.38 3.00 -0.18
C GLY A 138 5.53 1.73 -0.14
N ALA A 139 5.13 1.34 1.07
CA ALA A 139 4.24 0.22 1.33
C ALA A 139 2.80 0.46 0.86
N SER A 140 2.47 1.70 0.49
CA SER A 140 1.10 2.19 0.31
C SER A 140 0.29 1.44 -0.75
N GLY A 141 0.94 0.93 -1.80
CA GLY A 141 0.28 0.10 -2.81
C GLY A 141 -0.26 -1.22 -2.24
N ALA A 142 0.55 -1.93 -1.45
CA ALA A 142 0.14 -3.15 -0.76
C ALA A 142 -0.91 -2.86 0.33
N ILE A 143 -0.72 -1.78 1.09
CA ILE A 143 -1.67 -1.32 2.11
C ILE A 143 -3.02 -0.96 1.47
N SER A 144 -3.01 -0.37 0.28
CA SER A 144 -4.25 -0.12 -0.48
C SER A 144 -4.96 -1.42 -0.82
N GLY A 145 -4.23 -2.50 -1.14
CA GLY A 145 -4.80 -3.84 -1.30
C GLY A 145 -5.44 -4.35 -0.01
N VAL A 146 -4.80 -4.15 1.13
CA VAL A 146 -5.37 -4.48 2.45
C VAL A 146 -6.66 -3.68 2.70
N MET A 147 -6.69 -2.39 2.36
CA MET A 147 -7.92 -1.57 2.47
C MET A 147 -9.02 -2.02 1.52
N GLY A 148 -8.66 -2.44 0.29
CA GLY A 148 -9.59 -3.02 -0.68
C GLY A 148 -10.19 -4.35 -0.19
N ALA A 149 -9.38 -5.19 0.46
CA ALA A 149 -9.87 -6.39 1.15
C ALA A 149 -10.78 -6.02 2.33
N TYR A 150 -10.37 -5.06 3.14
CA TYR A 150 -11.10 -4.65 4.33
C TYR A 150 -12.51 -4.14 4.01
N ILE A 151 -12.68 -3.29 2.99
CA ILE A 151 -14.00 -2.76 2.63
C ILE A 151 -14.97 -3.87 2.19
N VAL A 152 -14.45 -4.93 1.58
CA VAL A 152 -15.24 -6.10 1.15
C VAL A 152 -15.59 -7.01 2.32
N LEU A 153 -14.63 -7.27 3.22
CA LEU A 153 -14.79 -8.17 4.36
C LEU A 153 -15.64 -7.55 5.49
N PHE A 154 -15.45 -6.25 5.74
CA PHE A 154 -15.97 -5.55 6.90
C PHE A 154 -16.69 -4.24 6.54
N PRO A 155 -17.64 -4.22 5.58
CA PRO A 155 -18.25 -2.98 5.07
C PRO A 155 -19.00 -2.18 6.15
N ARG A 156 -19.52 -2.86 7.18
CA ARG A 156 -20.31 -2.26 8.26
C ARG A 156 -19.49 -1.92 9.51
N SER A 157 -18.22 -2.34 9.56
CA SER A 157 -17.30 -1.97 10.64
C SER A 157 -17.16 -0.46 10.72
N ARG A 158 -16.96 0.05 11.93
CA ARG A 158 -16.76 1.49 12.15
C ARG A 158 -15.32 1.77 12.49
N ILE A 159 -14.80 2.81 11.89
CA ILE A 159 -13.42 3.27 12.11
C ILE A 159 -13.48 4.54 12.94
N LEU A 160 -12.89 4.51 14.13
CA LEU A 160 -12.63 5.73 14.88
C LEU A 160 -11.68 6.59 14.07
N THR A 161 -12.15 7.76 13.67
CA THR A 161 -11.46 8.63 12.73
C THR A 161 -11.32 10.01 13.34
N LEU A 162 -10.11 10.54 13.31
CA LEU A 162 -9.84 11.94 13.63
C LEU A 162 -10.12 12.78 12.38
N VAL A 163 -11.06 13.71 12.52
CA VAL A 163 -11.45 14.65 11.48
C VAL A 163 -11.00 16.05 11.90
N PRO A 164 -9.88 16.57 11.37
CA PRO A 164 -9.50 17.95 11.60
C PRO A 164 -10.41 18.88 10.80
N LEU A 165 -11.00 19.84 11.48
CA LEU A 165 -11.80 20.91 10.89
C LEU A 165 -11.26 22.25 11.38
N LEU A 166 -10.44 22.92 10.55
CA LEU A 166 -9.68 24.10 10.92
C LEU A 166 -8.79 23.82 12.15
N ILE A 167 -9.08 24.43 13.29
CA ILE A 167 -8.36 24.29 14.56
C ILE A 167 -9.02 23.28 15.51
N LEU A 168 -10.18 22.73 15.14
CA LEU A 168 -10.92 21.77 15.95
C LEU A 168 -10.68 20.36 15.47
N PHE A 169 -10.64 19.42 16.42
CA PHE A 169 -10.44 18.00 16.19
C PHE A 169 -11.65 17.22 16.67
N PHE A 170 -12.29 16.49 15.74
CA PHE A 170 -13.46 15.67 16.04
C PHE A 170 -13.11 14.19 15.92
N PHE A 171 -13.64 13.39 16.82
CA PHE A 171 -13.49 11.94 16.79
C PHE A 171 -14.83 11.31 16.40
N TRP A 172 -14.91 10.80 15.18
CA TRP A 172 -16.12 10.19 14.68
C TRP A 172 -15.90 8.71 14.36
N ARG A 173 -16.93 7.90 14.61
CA ARG A 173 -16.95 6.50 14.19
C ARG A 173 -17.62 6.40 12.84
N ILE A 174 -16.83 6.39 11.78
CA ILE A 174 -17.28 6.39 10.39
C ILE A 174 -17.35 4.95 9.89
N PRO A 175 -18.45 4.53 9.22
CA PRO A 175 -18.48 3.23 8.55
C PRO A 175 -17.32 3.06 7.56
N ALA A 176 -16.69 1.88 7.56
CA ALA A 176 -15.52 1.60 6.73
C ALA A 176 -15.80 1.86 5.24
N VAL A 177 -17.00 1.49 4.76
CA VAL A 177 -17.40 1.73 3.37
C VAL A 177 -17.38 3.22 2.99
N LEU A 178 -17.78 4.10 3.88
CA LEU A 178 -17.78 5.54 3.62
C LEU A 178 -16.37 6.12 3.68
N MET A 179 -15.59 5.73 4.69
CA MET A 179 -14.24 6.23 4.85
C MET A 179 -13.31 5.77 3.72
N LEU A 180 -13.29 4.47 3.43
CA LEU A 180 -12.42 3.90 2.40
C LEU A 180 -12.92 4.22 0.99
N GLY A 181 -14.26 4.31 0.80
CA GLY A 181 -14.85 4.76 -0.45
C GLY A 181 -14.48 6.22 -0.75
N TYR A 182 -14.59 7.12 0.23
CA TYR A 182 -14.13 8.51 0.10
C TYR A 182 -12.64 8.58 -0.25
N TRP A 183 -11.79 7.83 0.48
CA TRP A 183 -10.37 7.76 0.20
C TRP A 183 -10.09 7.29 -1.24
N PHE A 184 -10.77 6.23 -1.70
CA PHE A 184 -10.63 5.71 -3.05
C PHE A 184 -11.05 6.72 -4.12
N VAL A 185 -12.18 7.42 -3.92
CA VAL A 185 -12.66 8.46 -4.85
C VAL A 185 -11.63 9.59 -4.98
N ILE A 186 -11.03 10.04 -3.89
CA ILE A 186 -9.96 11.06 -3.94
C ILE A 186 -8.76 10.54 -4.73
N GLN A 187 -8.32 9.29 -4.53
CA GLN A 187 -7.24 8.71 -5.31
C GLN A 187 -7.60 8.66 -6.81
N PHE A 188 -8.83 8.22 -7.13
CA PHE A 188 -9.29 8.10 -8.51
C PHE A 188 -9.34 9.46 -9.22
N LEU A 189 -9.90 10.48 -8.59
CA LEU A 189 -9.95 11.85 -9.14
C LEU A 189 -8.54 12.44 -9.31
N SER A 190 -7.64 12.17 -8.37
CA SER A 190 -6.23 12.59 -8.48
C SER A 190 -5.54 11.91 -9.67
N GLY A 191 -5.82 10.61 -9.89
CA GLY A 191 -5.31 9.87 -11.04
C GLY A 191 -5.81 10.42 -12.37
N LEU A 192 -7.10 10.73 -12.47
CA LEU A 192 -7.67 11.36 -13.67
C LEU A 192 -7.05 12.73 -13.96
N ASN A 193 -6.85 13.55 -12.93
CA ASN A 193 -6.20 14.85 -13.08
C ASN A 193 -4.75 14.72 -13.59
N ALA A 194 -4.01 13.73 -13.11
CA ALA A 194 -2.65 13.44 -13.58
C ALA A 194 -2.62 13.07 -15.07
N LEU A 195 -3.60 12.31 -15.56
CA LEU A 195 -3.73 11.97 -16.99
C LEU A 195 -4.10 13.17 -17.87
N GLY A 196 -4.84 14.13 -17.31
CA GLY A 196 -5.24 15.36 -18.01
C GLY A 196 -4.14 16.40 -18.18
N GLY A 197 -2.89 16.10 -17.87
CA GLY A 197 -1.75 17.02 -18.00
C GLY A 197 -1.52 17.92 -16.78
N GLY A 198 -2.17 17.63 -15.66
CA GLY A 198 -1.98 18.33 -14.37
C GLY A 198 -0.60 18.16 -13.72
N GLY A 199 0.38 17.61 -14.47
CA GLY A 199 1.73 17.36 -14.02
C GLY A 199 1.82 16.23 -12.97
N ASP A 200 3.01 15.71 -12.81
CA ASP A 200 3.30 14.74 -11.72
C ASP A 200 3.13 15.50 -10.38
N GLN A 201 1.92 15.45 -9.82
CA GLN A 201 1.55 16.14 -8.58
C GLN A 201 2.30 15.48 -7.41
N GLY A 202 3.59 15.80 -7.33
CA GLY A 202 4.38 15.71 -6.11
C GLY A 202 4.31 14.38 -5.35
N GLY A 203 4.81 13.29 -5.93
CA GLY A 203 5.30 12.16 -5.12
C GLY A 203 4.29 11.12 -4.67
N VAL A 204 3.00 11.17 -5.01
CA VAL A 204 2.03 10.12 -4.66
C VAL A 204 1.77 9.21 -5.85
N ALA A 205 2.11 7.92 -5.70
CA ALA A 205 1.88 6.90 -6.73
C ALA A 205 0.39 6.50 -6.78
N VAL A 206 -0.47 7.41 -7.23
CA VAL A 206 -1.93 7.26 -7.21
C VAL A 206 -2.40 5.99 -7.91
N TRP A 207 -1.81 5.65 -9.06
CA TRP A 207 -2.15 4.45 -9.81
C TRP A 207 -1.74 3.16 -9.08
N ALA A 208 -0.66 3.18 -8.27
CA ALA A 208 -0.35 2.08 -7.38
C ALA A 208 -1.44 1.90 -6.31
N HIS A 209 -1.95 3.01 -5.75
CA HIS A 209 -3.02 2.97 -4.75
C HIS A 209 -4.32 2.39 -5.34
N ILE A 210 -4.75 2.89 -6.50
CA ILE A 210 -5.95 2.41 -7.18
C ILE A 210 -5.80 0.92 -7.54
N GLY A 211 -4.69 0.55 -8.17
CA GLY A 211 -4.42 -0.82 -8.58
C GLY A 211 -4.38 -1.79 -7.42
N GLY A 212 -3.67 -1.44 -6.34
CA GLY A 212 -3.62 -2.23 -5.12
C GLY A 212 -5.00 -2.43 -4.49
N PHE A 213 -5.76 -1.34 -4.32
CA PHE A 213 -7.10 -1.38 -3.73
C PHE A 213 -8.07 -2.28 -4.52
N VAL A 214 -8.12 -2.09 -5.84
CA VAL A 214 -8.99 -2.89 -6.73
C VAL A 214 -8.58 -4.35 -6.70
N LEU A 215 -7.27 -4.65 -6.80
CA LEU A 215 -6.77 -6.01 -6.75
C LEU A 215 -7.10 -6.70 -5.43
N GLY A 216 -6.89 -6.02 -4.29
CA GLY A 216 -7.22 -6.57 -2.99
C GLY A 216 -8.70 -6.87 -2.82
N ALA A 217 -9.58 -5.99 -3.32
CA ALA A 217 -11.03 -6.21 -3.32
C ALA A 217 -11.41 -7.42 -4.19
N ILE A 218 -10.86 -7.52 -5.40
CA ILE A 218 -11.12 -8.64 -6.33
C ILE A 218 -10.66 -9.97 -5.73
N LEU A 219 -9.44 -10.03 -5.17
CA LEU A 219 -8.90 -11.26 -4.58
C LEU A 219 -9.80 -11.80 -3.47
N VAL A 220 -10.31 -10.93 -2.59
CA VAL A 220 -11.22 -11.37 -1.53
C VAL A 220 -12.55 -11.90 -2.08
N LEU A 221 -13.07 -11.27 -3.13
CA LEU A 221 -14.30 -11.70 -3.79
C LEU A 221 -14.13 -13.06 -4.47
N THR A 222 -13.03 -13.26 -5.20
CA THR A 222 -12.72 -14.50 -5.93
C THR A 222 -12.38 -15.66 -5.02
N LEU A 223 -11.68 -15.42 -3.92
CA LEU A 223 -11.33 -16.43 -2.91
C LEU A 223 -12.52 -16.80 -2.00
N GLY A 224 -13.66 -16.15 -2.15
CA GLY A 224 -14.87 -16.46 -1.39
C GLY A 224 -14.75 -16.20 0.13
N LEU A 225 -13.84 -15.35 0.57
CA LEU A 225 -13.55 -15.05 1.97
C LEU A 225 -14.68 -14.27 2.68
N ARG A 226 -15.72 -13.84 1.96
CA ARG A 226 -16.89 -13.14 2.49
C ARG A 226 -17.75 -13.96 3.47
N ARG A 227 -17.63 -15.30 3.48
CA ARG A 227 -18.46 -16.13 4.35
C ARG A 227 -18.14 -15.81 5.81
N PRO A 228 -19.16 -15.50 6.64
CA PRO A 228 -18.92 -15.34 8.06
C PRO A 228 -18.30 -16.64 8.59
N THR A 229 -17.17 -16.55 9.29
CA THR A 229 -16.76 -17.62 10.18
C THR A 229 -17.91 -17.81 11.14
N ARG A 230 -18.54 -19.02 11.17
CA ARG A 230 -19.46 -19.39 12.22
C ARG A 230 -18.80 -18.99 13.52
N ALA A 231 -19.47 -18.16 14.31
CA ALA A 231 -19.06 -17.88 15.68
C ALA A 231 -18.70 -19.24 16.28
N ARG A 232 -17.47 -19.44 16.70
CA ARG A 232 -17.15 -20.53 17.60
C ARG A 232 -17.99 -20.26 18.84
N ALA A 233 -19.07 -21.01 18.98
CA ALA A 233 -19.83 -21.06 20.21
C ALA A 233 -18.83 -21.44 21.29
N ALA A 234 -18.61 -20.51 22.21
CA ALA A 234 -17.89 -20.74 23.43
C ALA A 234 -18.76 -21.57 24.37
#